data_53c7cf3b2b3ddb6b8a2501532ffd6841
#
_entry.id   53c7cf3b2b3ddb6b8a2501532ffd6841
#
_cell.length_a   1.000
_cell.length_b   1.000
_cell.length_c   1.000
_cell.angle_alpha   90.00
_cell.angle_beta   90.00
_cell.angle_gamma   90.00
#
_symmetry.space_group_name_H-M   'P 1'
#
loop_
_entity.id
_entity.type
_entity.pdbx_description
1 polymer ?
#
loop_
_entity_poly.entity_id
_entity_poly.type
_entity_poly.pdbx_seq_one_letter_code
_entity_poly.pdbx_strand_id
1 'polypeptide(L)'
;MGGDGAWCASFTERGAWAEMFRHWGLDEVSPFEVRRRVGRARVADLAVLDLTDPVVRDALGIEDAELTGNDWSDCQRLATDARAAGFEGLLAPSGALAGEVTLVVFAGAMHKVVAEHSRVQRPPIRMLDVLSQIRLPDAAVDRVGQLYGALVALGRRLRNRR
;
A
#
# COMPACT_ATOMS: atom_id res chain seq x y z
N MET A 1 24.95 11.98 6.57
CA MET A 1 24.20 10.87 7.17
C MET A 1 23.08 10.53 6.22
N GLY A 2 23.22 9.46 5.43
CA GLY A 2 22.15 8.96 4.58
C GLY A 2 21.11 8.29 5.49
N GLY A 3 19.90 8.82 5.58
CA GLY A 3 18.86 8.22 6.37
C GLY A 3 18.46 6.86 5.81
N ASP A 4 18.13 5.92 6.67
CA ASP A 4 17.65 4.56 6.31
C ASP A 4 16.24 4.57 5.69
N GLY A 5 15.79 5.73 5.22
CA GLY A 5 14.45 5.92 4.66
C GLY A 5 14.24 5.19 3.33
N ALA A 6 12.96 4.98 3.03
CA ALA A 6 12.50 4.47 1.74
C ALA A 6 11.28 5.26 1.27
N TRP A 7 11.10 5.32 -0.03
CA TRP A 7 9.90 5.83 -0.68
C TRP A 7 9.12 4.65 -1.25
N CYS A 8 7.82 4.59 -0.97
CA CYS A 8 6.96 3.52 -1.43
C CYS A 8 5.93 4.06 -2.43
N ALA A 9 5.67 3.28 -3.45
CA ALA A 9 4.66 3.57 -4.47
C ALA A 9 3.98 2.30 -4.94
N SER A 10 2.75 2.45 -5.40
CA SER A 10 2.01 1.38 -6.07
C SER A 10 1.96 1.64 -7.56
N PHE A 11 1.88 0.59 -8.36
CA PHE A 11 1.78 0.71 -9.83
C PHE A 11 0.41 1.19 -10.29
N THR A 12 -0.59 1.10 -9.42
CA THR A 12 -1.96 1.54 -9.72
C THR A 12 -2.45 2.55 -8.69
N GLU A 13 -3.37 3.42 -9.10
CA GLU A 13 -4.06 4.32 -8.17
C GLU A 13 -4.85 3.54 -7.12
N ARG A 14 -5.39 2.39 -7.49
CA ARG A 14 -6.11 1.49 -6.60
C ARG A 14 -5.21 0.94 -5.49
N GLY A 15 -4.03 0.45 -5.84
CA GLY A 15 -3.04 -0.01 -4.88
C GLY A 15 -2.57 1.10 -3.95
N ALA A 16 -2.31 2.31 -4.48
CA ALA A 16 -1.91 3.45 -3.68
C ALA A 16 -2.96 3.85 -2.64
N TRP A 17 -4.25 3.82 -2.98
CA TRP A 17 -5.33 4.05 -2.05
C TRP A 17 -5.46 2.93 -1.02
N ALA A 18 -5.29 1.66 -1.43
CA ALA A 18 -5.33 0.52 -0.53
C ALA A 18 -4.22 0.60 0.53
N GLU A 19 -2.98 0.88 0.11
CA GLU A 19 -1.86 1.06 1.04
C GLU A 19 -2.12 2.23 2.01
N MET A 20 -2.62 3.34 1.50
CA MET A 20 -2.96 4.48 2.34
C MET A 20 -4.01 4.11 3.40
N PHE A 21 -5.07 3.38 3.02
CA PHE A 21 -6.11 2.96 3.96
C PHE A 21 -5.61 1.95 4.98
N ARG A 22 -4.72 1.03 4.58
CA ARG A 22 -4.13 0.07 5.50
C ARG A 22 -3.32 0.75 6.61
N HIS A 23 -2.54 1.77 6.26
CA HIS A 23 -1.64 2.46 7.18
C HIS A 23 -2.32 3.59 7.96
N TRP A 24 -3.40 4.09 7.43
CA TRP A 24 -4.12 5.16 8.08
C TRP A 24 -5.20 4.59 8.97
N GLY A 25 -4.92 4.32 10.19
CA GLY A 25 -5.96 3.88 11.11
C GLY A 25 -7.25 4.64 10.85
N LEU A 26 -8.31 3.94 10.45
CA LEU A 26 -9.63 4.50 10.07
C LEU A 26 -10.33 5.19 11.27
N ASP A 27 -9.55 5.75 12.18
CA ASP A 27 -9.94 6.06 13.54
C ASP A 27 -10.85 7.27 13.67
N GLU A 28 -10.78 8.23 12.76
CA GLU A 28 -11.48 9.50 13.00
C GLU A 28 -12.20 10.10 11.78
N VAL A 29 -11.92 9.66 10.57
CA VAL A 29 -12.50 10.27 9.35
C VAL A 29 -13.06 9.22 8.42
N SER A 30 -14.28 9.45 7.93
CA SER A 30 -14.88 8.62 6.90
C SER A 30 -13.93 8.49 5.69
N PRO A 31 -13.72 7.27 5.15
CA PRO A 31 -12.91 7.08 3.94
C PRO A 31 -13.32 8.01 2.78
N PHE A 32 -14.59 8.41 2.72
CA PHE A 32 -15.12 9.31 1.66
C PHE A 32 -14.80 10.78 1.85
N GLU A 33 -14.46 11.19 3.08
CA GLU A 33 -14.11 12.58 3.42
C GLU A 33 -12.63 12.85 3.28
N VAL A 34 -11.84 11.79 3.15
CA VAL A 34 -10.40 11.87 3.01
C VAL A 34 -10.02 12.59 1.74
N ARG A 35 -9.11 13.54 1.89
CA ARG A 35 -8.43 14.18 0.77
C ARG A 35 -6.94 13.93 0.89
N ARG A 36 -6.34 13.38 -0.14
CA ARG A 36 -4.90 13.14 -0.21
C ARG A 36 -4.35 13.63 -1.53
N ARG A 37 -3.09 13.99 -1.50
CA ARG A 37 -2.35 14.29 -2.72
C ARG A 37 -1.91 12.98 -3.34
N VAL A 38 -2.46 12.66 -4.50
CA VAL A 38 -2.05 11.51 -5.30
C VAL A 38 -1.19 12.04 -6.43
N GLY A 39 0.00 11.50 -6.57
CA GLY A 39 0.97 11.87 -7.59
C GLY A 39 1.36 10.69 -8.45
N ARG A 40 1.94 10.98 -9.60
CA ARG A 40 2.65 10.01 -10.44
C ARG A 40 4.13 10.35 -10.42
N ALA A 41 4.93 9.30 -10.45
CA ALA A 41 6.37 9.42 -10.62
C ALA A 41 6.83 8.43 -11.67
N ARG A 42 7.88 8.79 -12.40
CA ARG A 42 8.63 7.87 -13.26
C ARG A 42 9.87 7.45 -12.49
N VAL A 43 10.17 6.17 -12.57
CA VAL A 43 11.41 5.60 -12.05
C VAL A 43 12.10 4.87 -13.18
N ALA A 44 13.37 5.12 -13.40
CA ALA A 44 14.14 4.50 -14.47
C ALA A 44 15.46 3.92 -13.93
N ASP A 45 15.89 2.83 -14.57
CA ASP A 45 17.21 2.22 -14.34
C ASP A 45 17.49 1.85 -12.87
N LEU A 46 16.46 1.38 -12.16
CA LEU A 46 16.55 0.98 -10.78
C LEU A 46 16.93 -0.51 -10.67
N ALA A 47 18.02 -0.81 -9.97
CA ALA A 47 18.36 -2.18 -9.60
C ALA A 47 17.46 -2.65 -8.46
N VAL A 48 16.46 -3.46 -8.76
CA VAL A 48 15.48 -3.95 -7.78
C VAL A 48 15.63 -5.45 -7.51
N LEU A 49 15.44 -5.83 -6.26
CA LEU A 49 15.19 -7.21 -5.88
C LEU A 49 13.69 -7.48 -6.07
N ASP A 50 13.37 -8.39 -7.00
CA ASP A 50 11.98 -8.69 -7.33
C ASP A 50 11.43 -9.83 -6.44
N LEU A 51 10.71 -9.46 -5.41
CA LEU A 51 10.02 -10.37 -4.51
C LEU A 51 8.61 -10.75 -4.99
N THR A 52 8.20 -10.28 -6.16
CA THR A 52 6.97 -10.76 -6.79
C THR A 52 7.19 -12.10 -7.49
N ASP A 53 8.45 -12.41 -7.84
CA ASP A 53 8.86 -13.70 -8.40
C ASP A 53 8.94 -14.77 -7.29
N PRO A 54 8.13 -15.83 -7.34
CA PRO A 54 8.16 -16.91 -6.36
C PRO A 54 9.51 -17.62 -6.32
N VAL A 55 10.23 -17.74 -7.45
CA VAL A 55 11.54 -18.38 -7.48
C VAL A 55 12.56 -17.60 -6.65
N VAL A 56 12.51 -16.28 -6.69
CA VAL A 56 13.37 -15.41 -5.88
C VAL A 56 13.02 -15.55 -4.41
N ARG A 57 11.71 -15.55 -4.06
CA ARG A 57 11.28 -15.76 -2.67
C ARG A 57 11.72 -17.09 -2.11
N ASP A 58 11.51 -18.17 -2.86
CA ASP A 58 11.92 -19.52 -2.48
C ASP A 58 13.44 -19.61 -2.24
N ALA A 59 14.23 -18.99 -3.12
CA ALA A 59 15.70 -18.95 -2.99
C ALA A 59 16.16 -18.19 -1.73
N LEU A 60 15.37 -17.21 -1.28
CA LEU A 60 15.64 -16.42 -0.08
C LEU A 60 14.99 -17.00 1.19
N GLY A 61 14.18 -18.04 1.05
CA GLY A 61 13.43 -18.64 2.16
C GLY A 61 12.36 -17.70 2.73
N ILE A 62 11.72 -16.89 1.87
CA ILE A 62 10.73 -15.89 2.26
C ILE A 62 9.34 -16.34 1.82
N GLU A 63 8.41 -16.38 2.74
CA GLU A 63 7.01 -16.67 2.45
C GLU A 63 6.21 -15.40 2.12
N ASP A 64 5.16 -15.55 1.32
CA ASP A 64 4.25 -14.44 0.95
C ASP A 64 3.62 -13.79 2.19
N ALA A 65 3.33 -14.59 3.22
CA ALA A 65 2.76 -14.11 4.47
C ALA A 65 3.70 -13.16 5.24
N GLU A 66 5.01 -13.34 5.14
CA GLU A 66 6.00 -12.46 5.78
C GLU A 66 6.03 -11.09 5.11
N LEU A 67 5.87 -11.04 3.78
CA LEU A 67 5.84 -9.79 3.02
C LEU A 67 4.53 -9.02 3.17
N THR A 68 3.42 -9.73 3.38
CA THR A 68 2.07 -9.14 3.38
C THR A 68 1.47 -9.01 4.78
N GLY A 69 2.16 -9.53 5.80
CA GLY A 69 1.75 -9.49 7.20
C GLY A 69 1.75 -8.11 7.84
N ASN A 70 1.43 -8.08 9.13
CA ASN A 70 1.42 -6.85 9.93
C ASN A 70 2.74 -6.63 10.70
N ASP A 71 3.58 -7.66 10.78
CA ASP A 71 4.93 -7.55 11.33
C ASP A 71 5.89 -7.15 10.20
N TRP A 72 6.52 -6.00 10.36
CA TRP A 72 7.45 -5.46 9.37
C TRP A 72 8.92 -5.75 9.66
N SER A 73 9.22 -6.47 10.74
CA SER A 73 10.59 -6.75 11.14
C SER A 73 11.35 -7.52 10.06
N ASP A 74 10.72 -8.53 9.45
CA ASP A 74 11.31 -9.28 8.35
C ASP A 74 11.48 -8.43 7.09
N CYS A 75 10.50 -7.60 6.75
CA CYS A 75 10.62 -6.66 5.63
C CYS A 75 11.76 -5.65 5.85
N GLN A 76 11.96 -5.17 7.07
CA GLN A 76 13.06 -4.25 7.40
C GLN A 76 14.42 -4.92 7.32
N ARG A 77 14.54 -6.15 7.84
CA ARG A 77 15.74 -6.98 7.72
C ARG A 77 16.07 -7.21 6.26
N LEU A 78 15.12 -7.68 5.48
CA LEU A 78 15.26 -7.92 4.04
C LEU A 78 15.68 -6.67 3.27
N ALA A 79 15.10 -5.52 3.58
CA ALA A 79 15.49 -4.25 2.96
C ALA A 79 16.93 -3.86 3.31
N THR A 80 17.40 -4.18 4.50
CA THR A 80 18.78 -3.97 4.94
C THR A 80 19.74 -4.88 4.16
N ASP A 81 19.43 -6.15 4.05
CA ASP A 81 20.22 -7.14 3.32
C ASP A 81 20.28 -6.83 1.82
N ALA A 82 19.15 -6.44 1.22
CA ALA A 82 19.08 -6.02 -0.18
C ALA A 82 19.96 -4.80 -0.46
N ARG A 83 19.97 -3.78 0.43
CA ARG A 83 20.86 -2.62 0.32
C ARG A 83 22.33 -3.04 0.40
N ALA A 84 22.67 -3.92 1.34
CA ALA A 84 24.04 -4.42 1.49
C ALA A 84 24.49 -5.22 0.25
N ALA A 85 23.57 -5.89 -0.44
CA ALA A 85 23.81 -6.57 -1.71
C ALA A 85 23.85 -5.63 -2.93
N GLY A 86 23.63 -4.32 -2.75
CA GLY A 86 23.73 -3.33 -3.81
C GLY A 86 22.43 -3.06 -4.58
N PHE A 87 21.30 -3.60 -4.14
CA PHE A 87 20.01 -3.23 -4.70
C PHE A 87 19.63 -1.80 -4.30
N GLU A 88 18.90 -1.13 -5.17
CA GLU A 88 18.43 0.25 -5.01
C GLU A 88 16.97 0.31 -4.57
N GLY A 89 16.28 -0.82 -4.62
CA GLY A 89 14.88 -0.94 -4.22
C GLY A 89 14.39 -2.37 -4.23
N LEU A 90 13.10 -2.52 -3.92
CA LEU A 90 12.38 -3.80 -3.93
C LEU A 90 11.11 -3.68 -4.74
N LEU A 91 10.74 -4.75 -5.42
CA LEU A 91 9.36 -5.02 -5.86
C LEU A 91 8.78 -6.08 -4.93
N ALA A 92 7.65 -5.82 -4.34
CA ALA A 92 7.00 -6.75 -3.42
C ALA A 92 5.48 -6.84 -3.68
N PRO A 93 4.85 -7.98 -3.36
CA PRO A 93 3.41 -8.06 -3.29
C PRO A 93 2.87 -7.01 -2.31
N SER A 94 1.77 -6.35 -2.67
CA SER A 94 1.14 -5.39 -1.76
C SER A 94 0.61 -6.09 -0.52
N GLY A 95 1.02 -5.60 0.63
CA GLY A 95 0.44 -6.03 1.90
C GLY A 95 -1.01 -5.56 2.08
N ALA A 96 -1.44 -4.53 1.36
CA ALA A 96 -2.78 -3.97 1.49
C ALA A 96 -3.81 -4.66 0.59
N LEU A 97 -3.43 -5.04 -0.63
CA LEU A 97 -4.39 -5.53 -1.61
C LEU A 97 -3.79 -6.65 -2.47
N ALA A 98 -4.42 -7.80 -2.44
CA ALA A 98 -3.98 -8.95 -3.23
C ALA A 98 -3.95 -8.63 -4.73
N GLY A 99 -2.88 -9.07 -5.41
CA GLY A 99 -2.68 -8.84 -6.83
C GLY A 99 -2.09 -7.48 -7.19
N GLU A 100 -1.94 -6.56 -6.23
CA GLU A 100 -1.21 -5.31 -6.42
C GLU A 100 0.27 -5.47 -6.03
N VAL A 101 1.10 -4.60 -6.57
CA VAL A 101 2.55 -4.60 -6.34
C VAL A 101 2.98 -3.24 -5.77
N THR A 102 3.89 -3.29 -4.81
CA THR A 102 4.51 -2.12 -4.21
C THR A 102 5.97 -2.04 -4.66
N LEU A 103 6.37 -0.87 -5.14
CA LEU A 103 7.76 -0.50 -5.37
C LEU A 103 8.27 0.23 -4.14
N VAL A 104 9.38 -0.24 -3.61
CA VAL A 104 10.15 0.43 -2.55
C VAL A 104 11.45 0.95 -3.15
N VAL A 105 11.70 2.24 -3.08
CA VAL A 105 12.96 2.86 -3.53
C VAL A 105 13.75 3.31 -2.30
N PHE A 106 14.98 2.84 -2.18
CA PHE A 106 15.84 3.21 -1.06
C PHE A 106 16.35 4.65 -1.18
N ALA A 107 16.59 5.29 -0.06
CA ALA A 107 16.95 6.71 0.00
C ALA A 107 18.13 7.08 -0.93
N GLY A 108 19.12 6.22 -1.08
CA GLY A 108 20.28 6.44 -1.97
C GLY A 108 19.91 6.54 -3.45
N ALA A 109 18.81 5.93 -3.86
CA ALA A 109 18.34 5.91 -5.25
C ALA A 109 17.21 6.92 -5.55
N MET A 110 16.85 7.79 -4.60
CA MET A 110 15.79 8.78 -4.78
C MET A 110 16.00 9.74 -5.95
N HIS A 111 17.25 9.96 -6.35
CA HIS A 111 17.57 10.76 -7.53
C HIS A 111 17.06 10.16 -8.85
N LYS A 112 16.70 8.87 -8.86
CA LYS A 112 16.10 8.16 -10.00
C LYS A 112 14.56 8.29 -10.04
N VAL A 113 13.94 8.90 -9.03
CA VAL A 113 12.50 9.12 -8.95
C VAL A 113 12.18 10.53 -9.44
N VAL A 114 11.48 10.62 -10.54
CA VAL A 114 11.04 11.90 -11.12
C VAL A 114 9.54 12.05 -10.93
N ALA A 115 9.16 13.00 -10.08
CA ALA A 115 7.75 13.35 -9.91
C ALA A 115 7.22 14.02 -11.19
N GLU A 116 6.11 13.54 -11.72
CA GLU A 116 5.49 14.09 -12.91
C GLU A 116 4.42 15.13 -12.56
N HIS A 117 3.33 14.67 -11.96
CA HIS A 117 2.26 15.56 -11.53
C HIS A 117 1.57 15.00 -10.28
N SER A 118 0.92 15.88 -9.55
CA SER A 118 0.12 15.48 -8.39
C SER A 118 -1.12 16.36 -8.26
N ARG A 119 -2.19 15.78 -7.75
CA ARG A 119 -3.43 16.49 -7.45
C ARG A 119 -4.01 16.04 -6.11
N VAL A 120 -4.71 16.95 -5.45
CA VAL A 120 -5.49 16.59 -4.27
C VAL A 120 -6.81 15.99 -4.75
N GLN A 121 -7.11 14.81 -4.31
CA GLN A 121 -8.35 14.12 -4.67
C GLN A 121 -8.94 13.34 -3.49
N ARG A 122 -10.20 12.97 -3.63
CA ARG A 122 -10.88 12.03 -2.76
C ARG A 122 -10.72 10.62 -3.34
N PRO A 123 -10.87 9.57 -2.51
CA PRO A 123 -10.95 8.21 -3.04
C PRO A 123 -12.04 8.11 -4.11
N PRO A 124 -11.78 7.48 -5.25
CA PRO A 124 -12.81 7.20 -6.24
C PRO A 124 -13.95 6.35 -5.63
N ILE A 125 -15.18 6.53 -6.09
CA ILE A 125 -16.34 5.75 -5.60
C ILE A 125 -16.10 4.23 -5.78
N ARG A 126 -15.37 3.83 -6.81
CA ARG A 126 -14.96 2.44 -7.05
C ARG A 126 -14.07 1.85 -5.93
N MET A 127 -13.53 2.69 -5.07
CA MET A 127 -12.76 2.23 -3.91
C MET A 127 -13.63 1.58 -2.83
N LEU A 128 -14.96 1.71 -2.88
CA LEU A 128 -15.85 0.93 -2.02
C LEU A 128 -15.66 -0.57 -2.20
N ASP A 129 -15.50 -1.01 -3.44
CA ASP A 129 -15.26 -2.42 -3.74
C ASP A 129 -13.86 -2.86 -3.25
N VAL A 130 -12.92 -1.94 -3.20
CA VAL A 130 -11.55 -2.18 -2.73
C VAL A 130 -11.50 -2.25 -1.21
N LEU A 131 -12.26 -1.41 -0.50
CA LEU A 131 -12.28 -1.42 0.97
C LEU A 131 -12.67 -2.80 1.54
N SER A 132 -13.54 -3.53 0.84
CA SER A 132 -13.92 -4.89 1.24
C SER A 132 -12.82 -5.95 0.99
N GLN A 133 -11.79 -5.61 0.23
CA GLN A 133 -10.71 -6.51 -0.20
C GLN A 133 -9.36 -6.14 0.44
N ILE A 134 -9.29 -4.98 1.11
CA ILE A 134 -8.06 -4.53 1.77
C ILE A 134 -7.76 -5.45 2.95
N ARG A 135 -6.53 -5.92 3.04
CA ARG A 135 -6.00 -6.61 4.21
C ARG A 135 -5.76 -5.57 5.30
N LEU A 136 -6.71 -5.42 6.18
CA LEU A 136 -6.60 -4.52 7.32
C LEU A 136 -5.94 -5.22 8.50
N PRO A 137 -5.19 -4.50 9.34
CA PRO A 137 -4.81 -5.00 10.65
C PRO A 137 -6.05 -5.42 11.46
N ASP A 138 -5.95 -6.48 12.25
CA ASP A 138 -7.08 -7.04 13.01
C ASP A 138 -7.84 -6.00 13.82
N ALA A 139 -7.13 -5.06 14.43
CA ALA A 139 -7.74 -3.95 15.17
C ALA A 139 -8.58 -2.99 14.30
N ALA A 140 -8.39 -2.97 12.98
CA ALA A 140 -9.14 -2.13 12.06
C ALA A 140 -10.34 -2.85 11.43
N VAL A 141 -10.36 -4.20 11.47
CA VAL A 141 -11.43 -5.03 10.84
C VAL A 141 -12.78 -4.76 11.48
N ASP A 142 -12.84 -4.69 12.80
CA ASP A 142 -14.08 -4.44 13.54
C ASP A 142 -14.69 -3.07 13.23
N ARG A 143 -13.85 -2.07 13.01
CA ARG A 143 -14.28 -0.70 12.68
C ARG A 143 -14.80 -0.57 11.25
N VAL A 144 -14.19 -1.26 10.29
CA VAL A 144 -14.69 -1.31 8.91
C VAL A 144 -16.03 -2.01 8.85
N GLY A 145 -16.22 -3.09 9.61
CA GLY A 145 -17.49 -3.76 9.77
C GLY A 145 -18.59 -2.82 10.28
N GLN A 146 -18.28 -2.00 11.28
CA GLN A 146 -19.21 -1.00 11.82
C GLN A 146 -19.55 0.10 10.80
N LEU A 147 -18.54 0.63 10.08
CA LEU A 147 -18.74 1.65 9.04
C LEU A 147 -19.56 1.09 7.85
N TYR A 148 -19.28 -0.13 7.44
CA TYR A 148 -20.04 -0.79 6.38
C TYR A 148 -21.48 -1.03 6.79
N GLY A 149 -21.70 -1.50 8.02
CA GLY A 149 -23.04 -1.66 8.61
C GLY A 149 -23.82 -0.33 8.66
N ALA A 150 -23.18 0.77 9.04
CA ALA A 150 -23.78 2.10 9.08
C ALA A 150 -24.15 2.60 7.67
N LEU A 151 -23.30 2.39 6.66
CA LEU A 151 -23.57 2.76 5.27
C LEU A 151 -24.73 1.97 4.66
N VAL A 152 -24.78 0.67 4.92
CA VAL A 152 -25.89 -0.20 4.48
C VAL A 152 -27.21 0.24 5.14
N ALA A 153 -27.19 0.57 6.43
CA ALA A 153 -28.35 1.08 7.15
C ALA A 153 -28.84 2.43 6.60
N LEU A 154 -27.90 3.34 6.28
CA LEU A 154 -28.22 4.63 5.66
C LEU A 154 -28.83 4.45 4.26
N GLY A 155 -28.26 3.58 3.45
CA GLY A 155 -28.79 3.28 2.11
C GLY A 155 -30.19 2.65 2.14
N ARG A 156 -30.50 1.84 3.15
CA ARG A 156 -31.86 1.32 3.38
C ARG A 156 -32.85 2.41 3.79
N ARG A 157 -32.44 3.33 4.68
CA ARG A 157 -33.29 4.46 5.12
C ARG A 157 -33.62 5.42 3.98
N LEU A 158 -32.68 5.67 3.07
CA LEU A 158 -32.90 6.54 1.92
C LEU A 158 -33.83 5.92 0.87
N ARG A 159 -33.80 4.59 0.71
CA ARG A 159 -34.72 3.86 -0.19
C ARG A 159 -36.15 3.83 0.33
N ASN A 160 -36.35 3.76 1.64
CA ASN A 160 -37.68 3.70 2.25
C ASN A 160 -38.36 5.07 2.42
N ARG A 161 -37.70 6.17 1.98
CA ARG A 161 -38.27 7.52 1.97
C ARG A 161 -38.71 7.99 0.58
N ARG A 162 -38.66 7.12 -0.41
CA ARG A 162 -39.24 7.29 -1.75
C ARG A 162 -40.48 6.40 -1.89
#